data_452b2552809c0c69a62a5591db2e729b
#
_entry.id   452b2552809c0c69a62a5591db2e729b
#
_cell.length_a   1.000
_cell.length_b   1.000
_cell.length_c   1.000
_cell.angle_alpha   90.00
_cell.angle_beta   90.00
_cell.angle_gamma   90.00
#
_symmetry.space_group_name_H-M   'P 1'
#
loop_
_entity.id
_entity.type
_entity.pdbx_description
1 polymer ?
#
loop_
_entity_poly.entity_id
_entity_poly.type
_entity_poly.pdbx_seq_one_letter_code
_entity_poly.pdbx_strand_id
1 'polypeptide(L)'
;ETVLKEIKKDKYVMELFHGPTKSFKDYALQPLGAIADKRLEEIGERGLVIVATSGDTGSAAIQAVKDSKNIDIVVLHPHNKVSEYQRRQMTEVIQDNVLNIAIEGSYDDCQQIAKTLLQENAFNRRVVSLNSINWLRVMGQTAYYVWLTKQFTNPINISIPSGNFGNAYSAWFGRRNGLPINEIFCASNLNDVLTRFISSGTLEPKDTMPTVAPSMDIQIPSSLERLIFDLEGDTSSFYEQLQNEKLATLNEDAAKKLQSIFSSKSFDDEMILKEIKEFYEDYEWIVDPHTATAVSESVSFTSNLPVVGIATASPEKFSNVILSLIHI
;
A
#
# COMPACT_ATOMS: atom_id res chain seq x y z
N GLU A 1 3.74 17.27 -1.42
CA GLU A 1 4.48 17.55 -2.66
C GLU A 1 4.98 16.23 -3.24
N THR A 2 4.97 16.10 -4.58
CA THR A 2 5.50 14.93 -5.29
C THR A 2 6.84 15.32 -5.90
N VAL A 3 7.88 14.54 -5.64
CA VAL A 3 9.24 14.79 -6.13
C VAL A 3 9.64 13.65 -7.06
N LEU A 4 10.15 13.96 -8.24
CA LEU A 4 10.71 13.00 -9.19
C LEU A 4 12.20 13.29 -9.34
N LYS A 5 13.03 12.29 -9.10
CA LYS A 5 14.50 12.36 -9.22
C LYS A 5 14.99 11.37 -10.25
N GLU A 6 15.81 11.80 -11.17
CA GLU A 6 16.59 10.91 -12.03
C GLU A 6 17.81 10.40 -11.26
N ILE A 7 17.96 9.08 -11.15
CA ILE A 7 19.10 8.46 -10.47
C ILE A 7 20.17 8.03 -11.46
N LYS A 8 19.75 7.69 -12.67
CA LYS A 8 20.62 7.36 -13.79
C LYS A 8 19.80 7.48 -15.08
N LYS A 9 20.42 7.52 -16.24
CA LYS A 9 19.74 7.67 -17.52
C LYS A 9 18.54 6.72 -17.63
N ASP A 10 17.35 7.29 -17.88
CA ASP A 10 16.07 6.60 -18.02
C ASP A 10 15.59 5.82 -16.75
N LYS A 11 16.23 6.05 -15.58
CA LYS A 11 15.81 5.51 -14.29
C LYS A 11 15.51 6.63 -13.30
N TYR A 12 14.33 6.60 -12.73
CA TYR A 12 13.79 7.64 -11.86
C TYR A 12 13.24 7.06 -10.57
N VAL A 13 13.18 7.88 -9.54
CA VAL A 13 12.45 7.58 -8.30
C VAL A 13 11.43 8.68 -8.03
N MET A 14 10.19 8.30 -7.81
CA MET A 14 9.12 9.21 -7.39
C MET A 14 8.89 9.10 -5.89
N GLU A 15 9.24 10.17 -5.16
CA GLU A 15 9.03 10.26 -3.72
C GLU A 15 7.59 10.66 -3.40
N LEU A 16 6.87 9.82 -2.66
CA LEU A 16 5.48 10.03 -2.26
C LEU A 16 5.30 10.25 -0.75
N PHE A 17 6.39 10.49 -0.02
CA PHE A 17 6.41 10.54 1.44
C PHE A 17 6.60 11.95 2.04
N HIS A 18 6.37 12.98 1.25
CA HIS A 18 6.47 14.39 1.72
C HIS A 18 5.18 14.93 2.37
N GLY A 19 4.23 14.04 2.65
CA GLY A 19 3.02 14.36 3.40
C GLY A 19 3.22 14.30 4.92
N PRO A 20 2.19 14.63 5.70
CA PRO A 20 2.27 14.78 7.16
C PRO A 20 2.64 13.49 7.89
N THR A 21 2.34 12.32 7.34
CA THR A 21 2.70 11.03 7.98
C THR A 21 3.88 10.33 7.31
N LYS A 22 4.53 11.01 6.36
CA LYS A 22 5.70 10.50 5.64
C LYS A 22 5.45 9.16 4.95
N SER A 23 4.25 9.01 4.35
CA SER A 23 3.92 7.86 3.49
C SER A 23 2.99 8.26 2.35
N PHE A 24 3.01 7.51 1.25
CA PHE A 24 2.13 7.72 0.09
C PHE A 24 0.65 7.70 0.42
N LYS A 25 0.28 7.12 1.55
CA LYS A 25 -1.10 7.00 2.01
C LYS A 25 -1.75 8.35 2.29
N ASP A 26 -0.96 9.38 2.56
CA ASP A 26 -1.42 10.75 2.75
C ASP A 26 -2.16 11.30 1.53
N TYR A 27 -1.72 10.96 0.32
CA TYR A 27 -2.35 11.43 -0.92
C TYR A 27 -3.83 11.07 -1.05
N ALA A 28 -4.21 9.95 -0.47
CA ALA A 28 -5.60 9.49 -0.50
C ALA A 28 -6.33 9.79 0.81
N LEU A 29 -5.70 9.59 1.96
CA LEU A 29 -6.38 9.66 3.25
C LEU A 29 -6.66 11.11 3.68
N GLN A 30 -5.75 12.05 3.43
CA GLN A 30 -5.99 13.45 3.80
C GLN A 30 -7.22 14.03 3.07
N PRO A 31 -7.33 13.96 1.72
CA PRO A 31 -8.54 14.45 1.06
C PRO A 31 -9.78 13.63 1.40
N LEU A 32 -9.67 12.31 1.60
CA LEU A 32 -10.80 11.46 1.97
C LEU A 32 -11.37 11.84 3.35
N GLY A 33 -10.51 12.09 4.35
CA GLY A 33 -10.93 12.57 5.67
C GLY A 33 -11.68 13.90 5.59
N ALA A 34 -11.12 14.87 4.84
CA ALA A 34 -11.74 16.18 4.65
C ALA A 34 -13.11 16.11 3.94
N ILE A 35 -13.22 15.29 2.89
CA ILE A 35 -14.49 15.08 2.17
C ILE A 35 -15.54 14.42 3.08
N ALA A 36 -15.13 13.39 3.84
CA ALA A 36 -16.02 12.68 4.74
C ALA A 36 -16.52 13.60 5.88
N ASP A 37 -15.62 14.38 6.49
CA ASP A 37 -15.98 15.32 7.56
C ASP A 37 -16.98 16.37 7.08
N LYS A 38 -16.70 17.00 5.94
CA LYS A 38 -17.60 17.97 5.33
C LYS A 38 -18.97 17.36 5.00
N ARG A 39 -18.99 16.14 4.46
CA ARG A 39 -20.25 15.46 4.13
C ARG A 39 -21.07 15.15 5.36
N LEU A 40 -20.45 14.73 6.44
CA LEU A 40 -21.13 14.48 7.72
C LEU A 40 -21.68 15.78 8.33
N GLU A 41 -20.93 16.88 8.24
CA GLU A 41 -21.39 18.20 8.66
C GLU A 41 -22.67 18.61 7.90
N GLU A 42 -22.67 18.47 6.57
CA GLU A 42 -23.82 18.83 5.72
C GLU A 42 -25.11 18.06 6.07
N ILE A 43 -24.97 16.80 6.47
CA ILE A 43 -26.13 15.94 6.82
C ILE A 43 -26.45 15.94 8.33
N GLY A 44 -25.68 16.66 9.14
CA GLY A 44 -25.88 16.75 10.59
C GLY A 44 -25.60 15.43 11.34
N GLU A 45 -24.73 14.57 10.82
CA GLU A 45 -24.41 13.27 11.42
C GLU A 45 -22.96 13.20 11.91
N ARG A 46 -22.70 12.23 12.80
CA ARG A 46 -21.34 11.84 13.21
C ARG A 46 -20.99 10.47 12.66
N GLY A 47 -19.75 10.35 12.17
CA GLY A 47 -19.21 9.11 11.65
C GLY A 47 -18.23 8.43 12.63
N LEU A 48 -18.07 7.12 12.47
CA LEU A 48 -17.06 6.33 13.16
C LEU A 48 -16.16 5.64 12.12
N VAL A 49 -14.87 5.81 12.29
CA VAL A 49 -13.83 5.10 11.55
C VAL A 49 -13.23 4.02 12.43
N ILE A 50 -13.17 2.79 11.95
CA ILE A 50 -12.42 1.69 12.60
C ILE A 50 -11.37 1.20 11.62
N VAL A 51 -10.11 1.25 12.02
CA VAL A 51 -8.95 0.87 11.19
C VAL A 51 -8.09 -0.15 11.92
N ALA A 52 -7.91 -1.32 11.33
CA ALA A 52 -6.79 -2.19 11.68
C ALA A 52 -5.57 -1.79 10.85
N THR A 53 -4.40 -1.71 11.47
CA THR A 53 -3.19 -1.21 10.80
C THR A 53 -1.93 -1.96 11.19
N SER A 54 -1.02 -2.10 10.24
CA SER A 54 0.39 -2.48 10.46
C SER A 54 1.32 -1.27 10.64
N GLY A 55 0.75 -0.04 10.80
CA GLY A 55 1.50 1.20 11.07
C GLY A 55 1.05 2.38 10.20
N ASP A 56 1.45 2.44 8.94
CA ASP A 56 1.26 3.61 8.07
C ASP A 56 -0.19 4.01 7.79
N THR A 57 -1.09 3.04 7.64
CA THR A 57 -2.51 3.37 7.41
C THR A 57 -3.14 3.99 8.63
N GLY A 58 -2.79 3.51 9.83
CA GLY A 58 -3.29 4.07 11.10
C GLY A 58 -2.84 5.51 11.31
N SER A 59 -1.54 5.77 11.18
CA SER A 59 -1.00 7.13 11.33
C SER A 59 -1.61 8.11 10.31
N ALA A 60 -1.75 7.70 9.05
CA ALA A 60 -2.34 8.54 8.00
C ALA A 60 -3.86 8.76 8.21
N ALA A 61 -4.59 7.76 8.71
CA ALA A 61 -6.01 7.88 9.04
C ALA A 61 -6.24 8.81 10.24
N ILE A 62 -5.47 8.66 11.31
CA ILE A 62 -5.52 9.57 12.47
C ILE A 62 -5.25 10.99 12.00
N GLN A 63 -4.17 11.23 11.27
CA GLN A 63 -3.80 12.55 10.78
C GLN A 63 -4.91 13.19 9.92
N ALA A 64 -5.62 12.37 9.13
CA ALA A 64 -6.70 12.83 8.25
C ALA A 64 -7.94 13.31 9.01
N VAL A 65 -8.19 12.83 10.23
CA VAL A 65 -9.45 13.09 10.95
C VAL A 65 -9.26 13.61 12.37
N LYS A 66 -8.04 13.77 12.87
CA LYS A 66 -7.74 14.20 14.26
C LYS A 66 -8.41 15.55 14.63
N ASP A 67 -8.56 16.43 13.67
CA ASP A 67 -9.14 17.77 13.87
C ASP A 67 -10.63 17.81 13.45
N SER A 68 -11.23 16.68 13.07
CA SER A 68 -12.62 16.57 12.68
C SER A 68 -13.54 16.69 13.90
N LYS A 69 -14.65 17.43 13.73
CA LYS A 69 -15.73 17.51 14.72
C LYS A 69 -16.79 16.44 14.53
N ASN A 70 -16.83 15.82 13.35
CA ASN A 70 -17.88 14.91 12.94
C ASN A 70 -17.41 13.45 12.80
N ILE A 71 -16.10 13.18 12.96
CA ILE A 71 -15.54 11.83 12.82
C ILE A 71 -14.79 11.44 14.10
N ASP A 72 -15.19 10.31 14.67
CA ASP A 72 -14.41 9.61 15.69
C ASP A 72 -13.62 8.47 15.04
N ILE A 73 -12.39 8.21 15.48
CA ILE A 73 -11.55 7.14 14.93
C ILE A 73 -11.07 6.20 16.03
N VAL A 74 -11.20 4.90 15.76
CA VAL A 74 -10.59 3.81 16.54
C VAL A 74 -9.55 3.13 15.68
N VAL A 75 -8.31 3.10 16.17
CA VAL A 75 -7.19 2.43 15.50
C VAL A 75 -6.77 1.22 16.32
N LEU A 76 -6.77 0.06 15.68
CA LEU A 76 -6.30 -1.21 16.24
C LEU A 76 -4.96 -1.57 15.59
N HIS A 77 -3.94 -1.79 16.41
CA HIS A 77 -2.63 -2.21 15.91
C HIS A 77 -2.04 -3.33 16.80
N PRO A 78 -1.23 -4.24 16.23
CA PRO A 78 -0.63 -5.30 17.02
C PRO A 78 0.43 -4.73 17.97
N HIS A 79 0.38 -5.13 19.25
CA HIS A 79 1.30 -4.69 20.27
C HIS A 79 2.75 -5.11 19.92
N ASN A 80 3.69 -4.16 19.97
CA ASN A 80 5.12 -4.35 19.68
C ASN A 80 5.46 -4.92 18.29
N LYS A 81 4.54 -4.86 17.31
CA LYS A 81 4.75 -5.35 15.93
C LYS A 81 4.66 -4.25 14.86
N VAL A 82 4.72 -3.00 15.27
CA VAL A 82 4.88 -1.81 14.40
C VAL A 82 6.19 -1.13 14.77
N SER A 83 6.80 -0.38 13.84
CA SER A 83 8.03 0.36 14.18
C SER A 83 7.75 1.39 15.27
N GLU A 84 8.77 1.72 16.07
CA GLU A 84 8.62 2.72 17.14
C GLU A 84 8.19 4.08 16.57
N TYR A 85 8.70 4.45 15.41
CA TYR A 85 8.30 5.67 14.71
C TYR A 85 6.80 5.66 14.36
N GLN A 86 6.33 4.57 13.75
CA GLN A 86 4.91 4.42 13.40
C GLN A 86 4.01 4.40 14.65
N ARG A 87 4.46 3.70 15.70
CA ARG A 87 3.76 3.69 16.99
C ARG A 87 3.60 5.10 17.53
N ARG A 88 4.67 5.89 17.58
CA ARG A 88 4.64 7.28 18.03
C ARG A 88 3.71 8.16 17.19
N GLN A 89 3.77 8.06 15.87
CA GLN A 89 2.85 8.80 14.99
C GLN A 89 1.37 8.53 15.29
N MET A 90 1.03 7.36 15.85
CA MET A 90 -0.35 7.02 16.23
C MET A 90 -0.67 7.44 17.66
N THR A 91 0.26 7.23 18.61
CA THR A 91 -0.02 7.37 20.05
C THR A 91 0.25 8.77 20.60
N GLU A 92 1.04 9.60 19.92
CA GLU A 92 1.32 10.98 20.35
C GLU A 92 0.19 11.97 19.96
N VAL A 93 -0.78 11.54 19.12
CA VAL A 93 -1.97 12.32 18.81
C VAL A 93 -3.00 12.12 19.92
N ILE A 94 -3.09 13.10 20.82
CA ILE A 94 -4.04 13.10 21.96
C ILE A 94 -5.17 14.04 21.60
N GLN A 95 -6.30 13.48 21.13
CA GLN A 95 -7.51 14.19 20.77
C GLN A 95 -8.73 13.39 21.25
N ASP A 96 -9.80 14.07 21.62
CA ASP A 96 -11.02 13.44 22.17
C ASP A 96 -11.71 12.49 21.19
N ASN A 97 -11.51 12.68 19.88
CA ASN A 97 -12.07 11.87 18.82
C ASN A 97 -11.14 10.74 18.35
N VAL A 98 -9.97 10.54 18.98
CA VAL A 98 -8.98 9.54 18.58
C VAL A 98 -8.79 8.52 19.69
N LEU A 99 -9.11 7.26 19.40
CA LEU A 99 -8.85 6.11 20.28
C LEU A 99 -7.88 5.16 19.60
N ASN A 100 -6.74 4.89 20.24
CA ASN A 100 -5.71 4.00 19.75
C ASN A 100 -5.57 2.81 20.70
N ILE A 101 -5.69 1.59 20.19
CA ILE A 101 -5.72 0.36 20.98
C ILE A 101 -4.65 -0.62 20.45
N ALA A 102 -3.71 -0.97 21.31
CA ALA A 102 -2.73 -2.02 21.07
C ALA A 102 -3.36 -3.39 21.41
N ILE A 103 -3.35 -4.32 20.46
CA ILE A 103 -3.90 -5.67 20.60
C ILE A 103 -2.76 -6.66 20.83
N GLU A 104 -2.87 -7.48 21.86
CA GLU A 104 -2.00 -8.63 22.08
C GLU A 104 -2.34 -9.72 21.05
N GLY A 105 -1.77 -9.61 19.85
CA GLY A 105 -2.07 -10.50 18.73
C GLY A 105 -1.32 -10.13 17.46
N SER A 106 -1.83 -10.59 16.34
CA SER A 106 -1.34 -10.30 15.00
C SER A 106 -2.11 -9.14 14.34
N TYR A 107 -1.66 -8.71 13.16
CA TYR A 107 -2.43 -7.78 12.32
C TYR A 107 -3.78 -8.39 11.88
N ASP A 108 -3.80 -9.71 11.64
CA ASP A 108 -5.03 -10.42 11.27
C ASP A 108 -6.06 -10.44 12.40
N ASP A 109 -5.60 -10.56 13.66
CA ASP A 109 -6.47 -10.42 14.84
C ASP A 109 -7.07 -9.02 14.92
N CYS A 110 -6.28 -7.98 14.68
CA CYS A 110 -6.77 -6.60 14.61
C CYS A 110 -7.83 -6.44 13.49
N GLN A 111 -7.60 -7.02 12.32
CA GLN A 111 -8.57 -7.01 11.23
C GLN A 111 -9.87 -7.74 11.57
N GLN A 112 -9.77 -8.90 12.21
CA GLN A 112 -10.94 -9.68 12.62
C GLN A 112 -11.78 -8.91 13.64
N ILE A 113 -11.16 -8.30 14.65
CA ILE A 113 -11.83 -7.44 15.62
C ILE A 113 -12.53 -6.27 14.92
N ALA A 114 -11.83 -5.57 14.01
CA ALA A 114 -12.40 -4.46 13.27
C ALA A 114 -13.64 -4.89 12.45
N LYS A 115 -13.56 -6.03 11.76
CA LYS A 115 -14.69 -6.59 10.98
C LYS A 115 -15.89 -6.91 11.88
N THR A 116 -15.66 -7.56 13.02
CA THR A 116 -16.72 -7.91 13.97
C THR A 116 -17.42 -6.64 14.48
N LEU A 117 -16.67 -5.64 14.92
CA LEU A 117 -17.23 -4.37 15.41
C LEU A 117 -18.05 -3.63 14.34
N LEU A 118 -17.64 -3.71 13.08
CA LEU A 118 -18.36 -3.11 11.96
C LEU A 118 -19.64 -3.87 11.60
N GLN A 119 -19.59 -5.21 11.60
CA GLN A 119 -20.75 -6.06 11.29
C GLN A 119 -21.84 -5.99 12.35
N GLU A 120 -21.47 -5.98 13.61
CA GLU A 120 -22.40 -5.89 14.74
C GLU A 120 -23.03 -4.49 14.90
N ASN A 121 -22.54 -3.50 14.14
CA ASN A 121 -22.94 -2.09 14.28
C ASN A 121 -22.95 -1.66 15.76
N ALA A 122 -21.93 -2.10 16.50
CA ALA A 122 -21.85 -2.03 17.96
C ALA A 122 -22.02 -0.61 18.53
N PHE A 123 -21.83 0.40 17.71
CA PHE A 123 -21.83 1.81 18.13
C PHE A 123 -23.06 2.59 17.65
N ASN A 124 -23.96 1.98 16.89
CA ASN A 124 -25.13 2.63 16.27
C ASN A 124 -24.76 3.99 15.62
N ARG A 125 -23.66 3.99 14.86
CA ARG A 125 -23.12 5.18 14.19
C ARG A 125 -22.92 4.91 12.69
N ARG A 126 -22.90 5.98 11.91
CA ARG A 126 -22.52 5.88 10.49
C ARG A 126 -21.05 5.47 10.37
N VAL A 127 -20.81 4.35 9.73
CA VAL A 127 -19.46 3.87 9.48
C VAL A 127 -18.85 4.63 8.29
N VAL A 128 -17.64 5.16 8.49
CA VAL A 128 -16.82 5.76 7.44
C VAL A 128 -15.59 4.87 7.24
N SER A 129 -15.45 4.27 6.06
CA SER A 129 -14.30 3.41 5.76
C SER A 129 -13.12 4.24 5.25
N LEU A 130 -12.01 4.21 5.96
CA LEU A 130 -10.70 4.70 5.52
C LEU A 130 -9.76 3.56 5.09
N ASN A 131 -10.26 2.34 4.98
CA ASN A 131 -9.49 1.16 4.59
C ASN A 131 -9.14 1.14 3.09
N SER A 132 -8.24 0.24 2.68
CA SER A 132 -7.81 0.05 1.29
C SER A 132 -8.95 -0.29 0.32
N ILE A 133 -10.06 -0.81 0.83
CA ILE A 133 -11.28 -1.11 0.07
C ILE A 133 -12.08 0.15 -0.33
N ASN A 134 -11.78 1.34 0.21
CA ASN A 134 -12.49 2.56 -0.18
C ASN A 134 -12.03 3.02 -1.57
N TRP A 135 -12.99 3.20 -2.49
CA TRP A 135 -12.71 3.62 -3.87
C TRP A 135 -12.00 4.97 -3.97
N LEU A 136 -12.31 5.93 -3.11
CA LEU A 136 -11.65 7.23 -3.09
C LEU A 136 -10.15 7.12 -2.78
N ARG A 137 -9.71 6.03 -2.12
CA ARG A 137 -8.28 5.77 -1.95
C ARG A 137 -7.58 5.45 -3.28
N VAL A 138 -8.22 4.67 -4.13
CA VAL A 138 -7.70 4.39 -5.49
C VAL A 138 -7.64 5.67 -6.31
N MET A 139 -8.72 6.47 -6.30
CA MET A 139 -8.75 7.74 -7.03
C MET A 139 -7.68 8.71 -6.55
N GLY A 140 -7.53 8.90 -5.24
CA GLY A 140 -6.51 9.76 -4.66
C GLY A 140 -5.08 9.31 -5.02
N GLN A 141 -4.85 8.02 -5.07
CA GLN A 141 -3.57 7.45 -5.49
C GLN A 141 -3.35 7.57 -7.00
N THR A 142 -4.39 7.43 -7.82
CA THR A 142 -4.27 7.63 -9.28
C THR A 142 -3.81 9.06 -9.61
N ALA A 143 -4.12 10.05 -8.77
CA ALA A 143 -3.75 11.44 -9.02
C ALA A 143 -2.23 11.65 -9.19
N TYR A 144 -1.39 11.00 -8.39
CA TYR A 144 0.06 11.13 -8.56
C TYR A 144 0.58 10.40 -9.81
N TYR A 145 -0.09 9.37 -10.31
CA TYR A 145 0.25 8.76 -11.60
C TYR A 145 -0.15 9.65 -12.77
N VAL A 146 -1.27 10.39 -12.66
CA VAL A 146 -1.61 11.44 -13.64
C VAL A 146 -0.53 12.51 -13.70
N TRP A 147 -0.04 12.94 -12.54
CA TRP A 147 1.07 13.90 -12.48
C TRP A 147 2.36 13.31 -13.05
N LEU A 148 2.71 12.08 -12.66
CA LEU A 148 3.92 11.40 -13.08
C LEU A 148 4.00 11.26 -14.61
N THR A 149 2.95 10.75 -15.23
CA THR A 149 2.94 10.50 -16.67
C THR A 149 3.07 11.77 -17.51
N LYS A 150 2.73 12.94 -16.96
CA LYS A 150 2.93 14.25 -17.62
C LYS A 150 4.38 14.73 -17.61
N GLN A 151 5.26 14.09 -16.84
CA GLN A 151 6.70 14.43 -16.82
C GLN A 151 7.45 13.78 -18.00
N PHE A 152 6.81 12.86 -18.72
CA PHE A 152 7.41 12.10 -19.80
C PHE A 152 6.66 12.29 -21.12
N THR A 153 7.40 12.28 -22.23
CA THR A 153 6.82 12.30 -23.59
C THR A 153 6.47 10.91 -24.10
N ASN A 154 7.15 9.88 -23.59
CA ASN A 154 6.94 8.48 -23.95
C ASN A 154 6.20 7.74 -22.82
N PRO A 155 5.60 6.56 -23.10
CA PRO A 155 5.14 5.67 -22.05
C PRO A 155 6.26 5.31 -21.07
N ILE A 156 5.89 4.99 -19.83
CA ILE A 156 6.84 4.64 -18.76
C ILE A 156 6.53 3.26 -18.18
N ASN A 157 7.56 2.61 -17.66
CA ASN A 157 7.43 1.45 -16.78
C ASN A 157 7.44 1.92 -15.32
N ILE A 158 6.66 1.28 -14.47
CA ILE A 158 6.55 1.66 -13.05
C ILE A 158 6.86 0.45 -12.17
N SER A 159 7.75 0.62 -11.21
CA SER A 159 8.06 -0.38 -10.17
C SER A 159 7.47 0.05 -8.82
N ILE A 160 6.65 -0.80 -8.21
CA ILE A 160 5.84 -0.47 -7.04
C ILE A 160 6.04 -1.50 -5.94
N PRO A 161 6.48 -1.09 -4.71
CA PRO A 161 6.42 -1.97 -3.55
C PRO A 161 4.95 -2.30 -3.25
N SER A 162 4.58 -3.57 -3.18
CA SER A 162 3.18 -3.96 -3.13
C SER A 162 2.89 -5.05 -2.09
N GLY A 163 1.99 -4.74 -1.13
CA GLY A 163 1.38 -5.70 -0.21
C GLY A 163 -0.11 -5.83 -0.52
N ASN A 164 -0.95 -4.89 -0.06
CA ASN A 164 -2.40 -4.87 -0.29
C ASN A 164 -2.84 -4.58 -1.75
N PHE A 165 -1.91 -4.39 -2.66
CA PHE A 165 -2.13 -4.12 -4.07
C PHE A 165 -2.83 -2.77 -4.40
N GLY A 166 -3.15 -1.95 -3.43
CA GLY A 166 -3.89 -0.69 -3.64
C GLY A 166 -3.17 0.31 -4.54
N ASN A 167 -1.86 0.48 -4.34
CA ASN A 167 -1.02 1.36 -5.14
C ASN A 167 -0.86 0.84 -6.58
N ALA A 168 -0.56 -0.45 -6.75
CA ALA A 168 -0.46 -1.09 -8.06
C ALA A 168 -1.80 -1.06 -8.81
N TYR A 169 -2.92 -1.29 -8.12
CA TYR A 169 -4.24 -1.15 -8.72
C TYR A 169 -4.52 0.29 -9.18
N SER A 170 -4.05 1.30 -8.44
CA SER A 170 -4.22 2.71 -8.84
C SER A 170 -3.43 3.05 -10.10
N ALA A 171 -2.24 2.47 -10.29
CA ALA A 171 -1.49 2.56 -11.54
C ALA A 171 -2.21 1.86 -12.70
N TRP A 172 -2.72 0.64 -12.46
CA TRP A 172 -3.55 -0.10 -13.42
C TRP A 172 -4.81 0.67 -13.82
N PHE A 173 -5.54 1.21 -12.84
CA PHE A 173 -6.72 2.03 -13.11
C PHE A 173 -6.38 3.25 -13.97
N GLY A 174 -5.27 3.91 -13.70
CA GLY A 174 -4.76 5.00 -14.55
C GLY A 174 -4.45 4.54 -15.97
N ARG A 175 -3.71 3.43 -16.14
CA ARG A 175 -3.39 2.82 -17.44
C ARG A 175 -4.64 2.47 -18.23
N ARG A 176 -5.61 1.80 -17.59
CA ARG A 176 -6.90 1.43 -18.18
C ARG A 176 -7.69 2.66 -18.68
N ASN A 177 -7.50 3.81 -18.04
CA ASN A 177 -8.12 5.08 -18.41
C ASN A 177 -7.23 5.97 -19.29
N GLY A 178 -6.20 5.42 -19.92
CA GLY A 178 -5.42 6.08 -20.96
C GLY A 178 -4.13 6.75 -20.50
N LEU A 179 -3.69 6.57 -19.24
CA LEU A 179 -2.35 7.01 -18.87
C LEU A 179 -1.29 6.18 -19.60
N PRO A 180 -0.21 6.80 -20.11
CA PRO A 180 0.84 6.13 -20.85
C PRO A 180 1.78 5.34 -19.93
N ILE A 181 1.21 4.33 -19.25
CA ILE A 181 1.92 3.34 -18.43
C ILE A 181 2.02 2.07 -19.26
N ASN A 182 3.26 1.61 -19.53
CA ASN A 182 3.52 0.43 -20.36
C ASN A 182 3.40 -0.86 -19.53
N GLU A 183 4.20 -1.00 -18.50
CA GLU A 183 4.26 -2.19 -17.64
C GLU A 183 4.34 -1.78 -16.17
N ILE A 184 3.74 -2.59 -15.30
CA ILE A 184 3.71 -2.38 -13.84
C ILE A 184 4.43 -3.56 -13.19
N PHE A 185 5.57 -3.29 -12.57
CA PHE A 185 6.29 -4.26 -11.77
C PHE A 185 5.82 -4.16 -10.31
N CYS A 186 5.36 -5.29 -9.76
CA CYS A 186 4.96 -5.40 -8.36
C CYS A 186 6.08 -6.07 -7.57
N ALA A 187 6.82 -5.29 -6.80
CA ALA A 187 7.83 -5.83 -5.91
C ALA A 187 7.17 -6.37 -4.64
N SER A 188 7.44 -7.62 -4.27
CA SER A 188 6.99 -8.26 -3.03
C SER A 188 8.18 -8.50 -2.10
N ASN A 189 7.93 -8.65 -0.79
CA ASN A 189 8.92 -9.19 0.13
C ASN A 189 8.84 -10.73 0.15
N LEU A 190 9.35 -11.37 1.21
CA LEU A 190 9.29 -12.83 1.38
C LEU A 190 7.84 -13.37 1.36
N ASN A 191 6.85 -12.53 1.65
CA ASN A 191 5.43 -12.86 1.48
C ASN A 191 5.05 -12.72 0.00
N ASP A 192 5.40 -13.70 -0.79
CA ASP A 192 5.45 -13.71 -2.25
C ASP A 192 4.12 -13.99 -2.96
N VAL A 193 3.00 -13.89 -2.26
CA VAL A 193 1.67 -14.23 -2.80
C VAL A 193 1.35 -13.50 -4.10
N LEU A 194 1.70 -12.21 -4.21
CA LEU A 194 1.50 -11.42 -5.44
C LEU A 194 2.42 -11.91 -6.58
N THR A 195 3.67 -12.22 -6.27
CA THR A 195 4.63 -12.73 -7.26
C THR A 195 4.15 -14.06 -7.84
N ARG A 196 3.68 -14.99 -6.99
CA ARG A 196 3.10 -16.26 -7.43
C ARG A 196 1.83 -16.06 -8.24
N PHE A 197 0.91 -15.20 -7.76
CA PHE A 197 -0.32 -14.88 -8.48
C PHE A 197 -0.06 -14.28 -9.87
N ILE A 198 0.83 -13.31 -9.98
CA ILE A 198 1.15 -12.67 -11.27
C ILE A 198 1.77 -13.68 -12.24
N SER A 199 2.65 -14.56 -11.75
CA SER A 199 3.32 -15.56 -12.60
C SER A 199 2.42 -16.72 -13.05
N SER A 200 1.47 -17.15 -12.22
CA SER A 200 0.67 -18.36 -12.46
C SER A 200 -0.83 -18.12 -12.68
N GLY A 201 -1.34 -16.95 -12.32
CA GLY A 201 -2.79 -16.69 -12.24
C GLY A 201 -3.44 -17.33 -11.00
N THR A 202 -2.68 -17.97 -10.12
CA THR A 202 -3.21 -18.69 -8.94
C THR A 202 -2.89 -17.94 -7.65
N LEU A 203 -3.92 -17.58 -6.90
CA LEU A 203 -3.82 -17.01 -5.56
C LEU A 203 -3.88 -18.14 -4.53
N GLU A 204 -2.78 -18.35 -3.82
CA GLU A 204 -2.63 -19.34 -2.76
C GLU A 204 -1.98 -18.68 -1.55
N PRO A 205 -2.76 -18.20 -0.56
CA PRO A 205 -2.24 -17.65 0.67
C PRO A 205 -1.45 -18.70 1.47
N LYS A 206 -0.35 -18.25 2.08
CA LYS A 206 0.47 -19.04 3.01
C LYS A 206 0.50 -18.36 4.38
N ASP A 207 1.24 -18.92 5.33
CA ASP A 207 1.50 -18.26 6.59
C ASP A 207 2.31 -16.98 6.36
N THR A 208 1.92 -15.90 7.05
CA THR A 208 2.62 -14.62 6.93
C THR A 208 3.92 -14.65 7.73
N MET A 209 5.01 -14.28 7.07
CA MET A 209 6.34 -14.19 7.66
C MET A 209 6.68 -12.73 7.97
N PRO A 210 7.11 -12.41 9.21
CA PRO A 210 7.59 -11.06 9.54
C PRO A 210 8.86 -10.73 8.75
N THR A 211 8.94 -9.52 8.18
CA THR A 211 10.08 -9.05 7.39
C THR A 211 10.52 -7.63 7.79
N VAL A 212 11.66 -7.18 7.26
CA VAL A 212 12.13 -5.79 7.41
C VAL A 212 11.25 -4.77 6.68
N ALA A 213 10.37 -5.21 5.79
CA ALA A 213 9.39 -4.41 5.03
C ALA A 213 7.94 -4.75 5.44
N PRO A 214 7.53 -4.47 6.69
CA PRO A 214 6.32 -5.03 7.29
C PRO A 214 5.00 -4.61 6.64
N SER A 215 4.96 -3.51 5.90
CA SER A 215 3.74 -3.10 5.18
C SER A 215 3.41 -4.00 3.99
N MET A 216 4.34 -4.88 3.61
CA MET A 216 4.16 -5.90 2.56
C MET A 216 3.96 -7.32 3.13
N ASP A 217 3.92 -7.51 4.46
CA ASP A 217 3.65 -8.80 5.12
C ASP A 217 2.16 -9.16 4.98
N ILE A 218 1.77 -9.49 3.76
CA ILE A 218 0.38 -9.68 3.34
C ILE A 218 0.27 -10.97 2.51
N GLN A 219 -0.71 -11.81 2.83
CA GLN A 219 -1.03 -13.02 2.06
C GLN A 219 -2.41 -12.95 1.39
N ILE A 220 -3.28 -12.02 1.80
CA ILE A 220 -4.58 -11.77 1.15
C ILE A 220 -4.67 -10.27 0.80
N PRO A 221 -4.20 -9.88 -0.40
CA PRO A 221 -4.19 -8.47 -0.82
C PRO A 221 -5.60 -7.92 -1.03
N SER A 222 -6.02 -7.01 -0.17
CA SER A 222 -7.42 -6.52 -0.11
C SER A 222 -7.90 -5.78 -1.37
N SER A 223 -7.00 -5.24 -2.19
CA SER A 223 -7.37 -4.54 -3.43
C SER A 223 -7.26 -5.42 -4.69
N LEU A 224 -6.82 -6.67 -4.54
CA LEU A 224 -6.67 -7.61 -5.64
C LEU A 224 -8.02 -8.00 -6.26
N GLU A 225 -9.07 -8.06 -5.44
CA GLU A 225 -10.44 -8.34 -5.88
C GLU A 225 -10.88 -7.43 -7.03
N ARG A 226 -10.48 -6.16 -7.00
CA ARG A 226 -10.80 -5.20 -8.07
C ARG A 226 -10.14 -5.56 -9.38
N LEU A 227 -8.87 -6.02 -9.32
CA LEU A 227 -8.17 -6.46 -10.52
C LEU A 227 -8.81 -7.73 -11.09
N ILE A 228 -9.16 -8.68 -10.23
CA ILE A 228 -9.84 -9.93 -10.65
C ILE A 228 -11.17 -9.58 -11.33
N PHE A 229 -11.96 -8.66 -10.75
CA PHE A 229 -13.18 -8.16 -11.38
C PHE A 229 -12.92 -7.52 -12.76
N ASP A 230 -11.88 -6.72 -12.89
CA ASP A 230 -11.52 -6.09 -14.17
C ASP A 230 -11.06 -7.10 -15.23
N LEU A 231 -10.52 -8.24 -14.80
CA LEU A 231 -10.03 -9.29 -15.70
C LEU A 231 -11.13 -10.30 -16.10
N GLU A 232 -12.00 -10.69 -15.18
CA GLU A 232 -12.98 -11.76 -15.36
C GLU A 232 -14.44 -11.27 -15.42
N GLY A 233 -14.73 -10.06 -14.92
CA GLY A 233 -16.08 -9.50 -14.87
C GLY A 233 -16.90 -9.92 -13.65
N ASP A 234 -16.48 -10.93 -12.92
CA ASP A 234 -17.04 -11.40 -11.65
C ASP A 234 -15.94 -11.90 -10.72
N THR A 235 -16.17 -11.83 -9.43
CA THR A 235 -15.22 -12.28 -8.39
C THR A 235 -15.80 -13.39 -7.52
N SER A 236 -17.09 -13.66 -7.61
CA SER A 236 -17.80 -14.55 -6.68
C SER A 236 -17.23 -15.97 -6.71
N SER A 237 -17.11 -16.56 -7.90
CA SER A 237 -16.58 -17.91 -8.08
C SER A 237 -15.12 -18.03 -7.65
N PHE A 238 -14.30 -17.01 -7.93
CA PHE A 238 -12.90 -17.00 -7.53
C PHE A 238 -12.74 -16.99 -6.00
N TYR A 239 -13.49 -16.13 -5.30
CA TYR A 239 -13.41 -16.05 -3.83
C TYR A 239 -14.12 -17.21 -3.14
N GLU A 240 -15.16 -17.81 -3.73
CA GLU A 240 -15.76 -19.04 -3.25
C GLU A 240 -14.76 -20.21 -3.33
N GLN A 241 -14.03 -20.34 -4.44
CA GLN A 241 -12.95 -21.31 -4.57
C GLN A 241 -11.86 -21.08 -3.52
N LEU A 242 -11.40 -19.81 -3.35
CA LEU A 242 -10.38 -19.45 -2.36
C LEU A 242 -10.80 -19.83 -0.93
N GLN A 243 -12.07 -19.65 -0.57
CA GLN A 243 -12.59 -20.01 0.75
C GLN A 243 -12.61 -21.51 0.97
N ASN A 244 -13.06 -22.27 -0.03
CA ASN A 244 -13.26 -23.72 0.07
C ASN A 244 -11.97 -24.52 -0.08
N GLU A 245 -11.10 -24.12 -1.02
CA GLU A 245 -9.91 -24.88 -1.42
C GLU A 245 -8.59 -24.26 -0.93
N LYS A 246 -8.64 -23.05 -0.32
CA LYS A 246 -7.47 -22.25 0.10
C LYS A 246 -6.59 -21.81 -1.07
N LEU A 247 -7.03 -21.99 -2.29
CA LEU A 247 -6.43 -21.47 -3.51
C LEU A 247 -7.54 -21.10 -4.51
N ALA A 248 -7.26 -20.17 -5.43
CA ALA A 248 -8.14 -19.86 -6.54
C ALA A 248 -7.32 -19.47 -7.77
N THR A 249 -7.81 -19.84 -8.95
CA THR A 249 -7.08 -19.65 -10.22
C THR A 249 -7.93 -18.87 -11.20
N LEU A 250 -7.33 -17.85 -11.84
CA LEU A 250 -7.94 -17.12 -12.96
C LEU A 250 -8.16 -18.06 -14.16
N ASN A 251 -9.15 -17.76 -14.97
CA ASN A 251 -9.25 -18.39 -16.30
C ASN A 251 -8.02 -18.03 -17.17
N GLU A 252 -7.79 -18.81 -18.21
CA GLU A 252 -6.58 -18.70 -19.06
C GLU A 252 -6.43 -17.32 -19.71
N ASP A 253 -7.53 -16.72 -20.18
CA ASP A 253 -7.50 -15.41 -20.82
C ASP A 253 -7.21 -14.28 -19.83
N ALA A 254 -7.80 -14.34 -18.65
CA ALA A 254 -7.53 -13.41 -17.57
C ALA A 254 -6.06 -13.51 -17.08
N ALA A 255 -5.52 -14.73 -16.96
CA ALA A 255 -4.12 -14.96 -16.58
C ALA A 255 -3.16 -14.40 -17.63
N LYS A 256 -3.39 -14.64 -18.93
CA LYS A 256 -2.60 -14.05 -20.04
C LYS A 256 -2.65 -12.52 -20.01
N LYS A 257 -3.84 -11.95 -19.79
CA LYS A 257 -4.02 -10.50 -19.70
C LYS A 257 -3.27 -9.93 -18.48
N LEU A 258 -3.34 -10.59 -17.31
CA LEU A 258 -2.57 -10.22 -16.12
C LEU A 258 -1.07 -10.14 -16.45
N GLN A 259 -0.50 -11.20 -17.02
CA GLN A 259 0.92 -11.32 -17.35
C GLN A 259 1.38 -10.36 -18.45
N SER A 260 0.48 -9.88 -19.29
CA SER A 260 0.81 -8.86 -20.32
C SER A 260 0.94 -7.44 -19.75
N ILE A 261 0.55 -7.23 -18.49
CA ILE A 261 0.48 -5.91 -17.84
C ILE A 261 1.43 -5.83 -16.67
N PHE A 262 1.47 -6.92 -15.90
CA PHE A 262 2.20 -7.00 -14.63
C PHE A 262 3.35 -7.98 -14.72
N SER A 263 4.47 -7.58 -14.13
CA SER A 263 5.57 -8.44 -13.77
C SER A 263 5.84 -8.33 -12.26
N SER A 264 6.56 -9.28 -11.69
CA SER A 264 6.81 -9.30 -10.26
C SER A 264 8.06 -10.09 -9.90
N LYS A 265 8.66 -9.72 -8.76
CA LYS A 265 9.72 -10.47 -8.08
C LYS A 265 9.56 -10.32 -6.58
N SER A 266 9.90 -11.38 -5.84
CA SER A 266 10.02 -11.33 -4.38
C SER A 266 11.46 -11.09 -3.95
N PHE A 267 11.61 -10.39 -2.82
CA PHE A 267 12.87 -10.02 -2.20
C PHE A 267 12.86 -10.51 -0.75
N ASP A 268 13.82 -11.31 -0.36
CA ASP A 268 14.02 -11.63 1.05
C ASP A 268 14.71 -10.48 1.80
N ASP A 269 14.80 -10.60 3.12
CA ASP A 269 15.40 -9.57 3.96
C ASP A 269 16.88 -9.29 3.60
N GLU A 270 17.64 -10.33 3.26
CA GLU A 270 19.05 -10.18 2.87
C GLU A 270 19.17 -9.36 1.58
N MET A 271 18.34 -9.65 0.59
CA MET A 271 18.29 -8.87 -0.65
C MET A 271 17.88 -7.42 -0.40
N ILE A 272 16.86 -7.19 0.46
CA ILE A 272 16.39 -5.83 0.79
C ILE A 272 17.49 -5.03 1.49
N LEU A 273 18.14 -5.62 2.49
CA LEU A 273 19.20 -4.96 3.24
C LEU A 273 20.43 -4.65 2.37
N LYS A 274 20.78 -5.58 1.50
CA LYS A 274 21.84 -5.38 0.51
C LYS A 274 21.50 -4.22 -0.43
N GLU A 275 20.30 -4.18 -0.95
CA GLU A 275 19.84 -3.13 -1.87
C GLU A 275 19.87 -1.73 -1.23
N ILE A 276 19.44 -1.59 0.04
CA ILE A 276 19.53 -0.33 0.77
C ILE A 276 20.98 0.17 0.81
N LYS A 277 21.91 -0.74 1.10
CA LYS A 277 23.32 -0.40 1.19
C LYS A 277 23.91 -0.03 -0.16
N GLU A 278 23.69 -0.85 -1.20
CA GLU A 278 24.20 -0.61 -2.56
C GLU A 278 23.62 0.70 -3.13
N PHE A 279 22.33 0.95 -2.92
CA PHE A 279 21.69 2.19 -3.36
C PHE A 279 22.32 3.42 -2.68
N TYR A 280 22.64 3.34 -1.39
CA TYR A 280 23.32 4.42 -0.69
C TYR A 280 24.77 4.60 -1.18
N GLU A 281 25.51 3.53 -1.41
CA GLU A 281 26.87 3.58 -1.93
C GLU A 281 26.95 4.18 -3.35
N ASP A 282 25.96 3.88 -4.19
CA ASP A 282 25.90 4.34 -5.58
C ASP A 282 25.38 5.77 -5.76
N TYR A 283 24.40 6.18 -4.91
CA TYR A 283 23.66 7.42 -5.12
C TYR A 283 23.71 8.40 -3.93
N GLU A 284 24.39 8.06 -2.84
CA GLU A 284 24.40 8.82 -1.58
C GLU A 284 22.97 9.13 -1.06
N TRP A 285 22.05 8.23 -1.35
CA TRP A 285 20.62 8.39 -1.04
C TRP A 285 20.05 7.19 -0.32
N ILE A 286 19.46 7.45 0.85
CA ILE A 286 18.87 6.41 1.71
C ILE A 286 17.43 6.16 1.27
N VAL A 287 17.07 4.89 1.04
CA VAL A 287 15.72 4.43 0.79
C VAL A 287 15.21 3.57 1.94
N ASP A 288 13.88 3.54 2.14
CA ASP A 288 13.27 2.64 3.11
C ASP A 288 13.22 1.19 2.58
N PRO A 289 13.01 0.18 3.45
CA PRO A 289 13.02 -1.22 3.03
C PRO A 289 12.00 -1.59 1.95
N HIS A 290 10.84 -0.91 1.91
CA HIS A 290 9.85 -1.13 0.86
C HIS A 290 10.35 -0.55 -0.46
N THR A 291 10.80 0.70 -0.44
CA THR A 291 11.33 1.38 -1.63
C THR A 291 12.51 0.63 -2.24
N ALA A 292 13.39 0.04 -1.42
CA ALA A 292 14.52 -0.76 -1.87
C ALA A 292 14.09 -1.86 -2.86
N THR A 293 12.97 -2.55 -2.62
CA THR A 293 12.48 -3.58 -3.54
C THR A 293 12.08 -3.04 -4.91
N ALA A 294 11.63 -1.78 -4.98
CA ALA A 294 11.16 -1.16 -6.22
C ALA A 294 12.27 -0.48 -7.03
N VAL A 295 13.37 -0.09 -6.39
CA VAL A 295 14.50 0.58 -7.06
C VAL A 295 15.64 -0.36 -7.39
N SER A 296 15.57 -1.63 -6.95
CA SER A 296 16.58 -2.64 -7.15
C SER A 296 17.00 -2.78 -8.62
N GLU A 297 18.29 -2.93 -8.86
CA GLU A 297 18.83 -3.23 -10.19
C GLU A 297 18.30 -4.57 -10.75
N SER A 298 17.78 -5.45 -9.89
CA SER A 298 17.14 -6.70 -10.31
C SER A 298 15.72 -6.55 -10.84
N VAL A 299 15.12 -5.35 -10.77
CA VAL A 299 13.85 -5.03 -11.43
C VAL A 299 14.07 -4.95 -12.93
N SER A 300 13.36 -5.77 -13.67
CA SER A 300 13.49 -5.87 -15.13
C SER A 300 12.13 -5.69 -15.81
N PHE A 301 12.18 -5.08 -16.99
CA PHE A 301 11.02 -4.84 -17.85
C PHE A 301 11.29 -5.38 -19.25
N THR A 302 10.21 -5.63 -19.97
CA THR A 302 10.26 -6.14 -21.37
C THR A 302 10.68 -5.08 -22.39
N SER A 303 10.66 -3.79 -22.00
CA SER A 303 10.97 -2.65 -22.87
C SER A 303 12.04 -1.74 -22.28
N ASN A 304 12.76 -1.00 -23.17
CA ASN A 304 13.76 0.00 -22.81
C ASN A 304 13.15 1.39 -22.56
N LEU A 305 11.91 1.46 -22.08
CA LEU A 305 11.26 2.72 -21.71
C LEU A 305 11.76 3.23 -20.35
N PRO A 306 11.59 4.52 -20.04
CA PRO A 306 11.92 5.04 -18.72
C PRO A 306 11.27 4.23 -17.60
N VAL A 307 12.01 3.98 -16.54
CA VAL A 307 11.58 3.22 -15.36
C VAL A 307 11.46 4.16 -14.18
N VAL A 308 10.32 4.11 -13.48
CA VAL A 308 10.09 4.91 -12.28
C VAL A 308 9.82 3.98 -11.09
N GLY A 309 10.75 3.94 -10.14
CA GLY A 309 10.56 3.32 -8.84
C GLY A 309 9.72 4.22 -7.92
N ILE A 310 8.75 3.64 -7.23
CA ILE A 310 7.88 4.40 -6.33
C ILE A 310 8.39 4.31 -4.90
N ALA A 311 8.85 5.46 -4.36
CA ALA A 311 9.26 5.58 -2.97
C ALA A 311 8.03 5.89 -2.09
N THR A 312 7.60 4.89 -1.34
CA THR A 312 6.31 4.86 -0.66
C THR A 312 6.33 5.37 0.78
N ALA A 313 7.49 5.38 1.43
CA ALA A 313 7.66 5.84 2.80
C ALA A 313 9.02 6.52 3.01
N SER A 314 9.10 7.43 3.98
CA SER A 314 10.37 8.02 4.40
C SER A 314 11.23 6.98 5.11
N PRO A 315 12.54 6.93 4.82
CA PRO A 315 13.48 6.02 5.50
C PRO A 315 13.54 6.25 7.03
N GLU A 316 13.24 7.45 7.51
CA GLU A 316 13.20 7.75 8.94
C GLU A 316 12.26 6.83 9.74
N LYS A 317 11.21 6.33 9.11
CA LYS A 317 10.24 5.41 9.73
C LYS A 317 10.84 4.03 10.07
N PHE A 318 11.97 3.71 9.46
CA PHE A 318 12.67 2.42 9.58
C PHE A 318 14.12 2.60 10.00
N SER A 319 14.39 3.65 10.78
CA SER A 319 15.75 4.01 11.24
C SER A 319 16.50 2.85 11.91
N ASN A 320 15.82 2.01 12.67
CA ASN A 320 16.43 0.85 13.34
C ASN A 320 17.06 -0.14 12.33
N VAL A 321 16.45 -0.32 11.17
CA VAL A 321 16.96 -1.17 10.10
C VAL A 321 18.11 -0.48 9.38
N ILE A 322 17.92 0.79 9.04
CA ILE A 322 18.83 1.55 8.16
C ILE A 322 20.16 1.89 8.87
N LEU A 323 20.09 2.38 10.12
CA LEU A 323 21.30 2.79 10.88
C LEU A 323 22.25 1.62 11.14
N SER A 324 21.74 0.40 11.25
CA SER A 324 22.58 -0.79 11.40
C SER A 324 23.40 -1.13 10.14
N LEU A 325 22.97 -0.66 8.96
CA LEU A 325 23.56 -0.98 7.67
C LEU A 325 24.63 0.02 7.22
N ILE A 326 24.37 1.31 7.42
CA ILE A 326 25.21 2.39 6.85
C ILE A 326 26.22 2.97 7.83
N HIS A 327 26.29 2.43 9.05
CA HIS A 327 27.26 2.84 10.08
C HIS A 327 27.33 4.36 10.33
N ILE A 328 26.18 5.05 10.30
CA ILE A 328 26.09 6.47 10.63
C ILE A 328 25.79 6.63 12.12
#